data_77360c49a0d4aec6121173cded53db6b
#
_entry.id   77360c49a0d4aec6121173cded53db6b
#
_cell.length_a   1.000
_cell.length_b   1.000
_cell.length_c   1.000
_cell.angle_alpha   90.00
_cell.angle_beta   90.00
_cell.angle_gamma   90.00
#
_symmetry.space_group_name_H-M   'P 1'
#
loop_
_entity.id
_entity.type
_entity.pdbx_description
1 polymer ?
#
loop_
_entity_poly.entity_id
_entity_poly.type
_entity_poly.pdbx_seq_one_letter_code
_entity_poly.pdbx_strand_id
1 'polypeptide(L)'
;AIQDVLSRGAFILRDDVIKFEQGIAKYLNVRFAIGVNSGTDALFLSYKAAGISEGDEVITVGHTFVATVAAIHHCGATPVLVDIKDDYNIDEDKIRGFITKKTKAIVPVHLNGRSCNMDKISAIAKEHGLIIIEDACQAVGAKFKGKHAGTFGMFGCFSLHPMKSLNCAGDGGYIVTDDEQKYNRLIALRNHGQSGDKTDIFEFGYSSRLDNLQAAIANIK
;
A
#
# COMPACT_ATOMS: atom_id res chain seq x y z
N ALA A 1 26.73 -1.23 3.23
CA ALA A 1 25.61 -0.84 2.35
C ALA A 1 25.61 0.66 2.05
N ILE A 2 25.47 1.56 3.07
CA ILE A 2 25.39 3.02 2.85
C ILE A 2 26.60 3.53 2.08
N GLN A 3 27.81 3.25 2.57
CA GLN A 3 29.06 3.70 1.95
C GLN A 3 29.21 3.18 0.51
N ASP A 4 28.74 1.98 0.23
CA ASP A 4 28.75 1.39 -1.09
C ASP A 4 27.82 2.14 -2.06
N VAL A 5 26.60 2.46 -1.63
CA VAL A 5 25.66 3.27 -2.44
C VAL A 5 26.25 4.65 -2.74
N LEU A 6 26.84 5.30 -1.73
CA LEU A 6 27.46 6.62 -1.89
C LEU A 6 28.63 6.57 -2.88
N SER A 7 29.50 5.55 -2.79
CA SER A 7 30.65 5.41 -3.68
C SER A 7 30.26 5.13 -5.13
N ARG A 8 29.16 4.42 -5.35
CA ARG A 8 28.61 4.13 -6.69
C ARG A 8 27.82 5.30 -7.29
N GLY A 9 27.40 6.28 -6.49
CA GLY A 9 26.51 7.36 -6.94
C GLY A 9 25.13 6.88 -7.42
N ALA A 10 24.71 5.70 -6.98
CA ALA A 10 23.51 5.01 -7.47
C ALA A 10 22.31 5.31 -6.57
N PHE A 11 21.67 6.48 -6.70
CA PHE A 11 20.72 6.98 -5.71
C PHE A 11 19.24 6.66 -6.01
N ILE A 12 18.83 6.64 -7.27
CA ILE A 12 17.41 6.55 -7.64
C ILE A 12 17.13 5.31 -8.49
N LEU A 13 16.21 4.45 -8.02
CA LEU A 13 15.72 3.26 -8.74
C LEU A 13 16.83 2.39 -9.31
N ARG A 14 17.79 1.99 -8.46
CA ARG A 14 18.91 1.12 -8.81
C ARG A 14 18.79 -0.26 -8.15
N ASP A 15 19.84 -1.03 -8.21
CA ASP A 15 19.91 -2.45 -7.85
C ASP A 15 19.42 -2.75 -6.43
N ASP A 16 19.64 -1.86 -5.45
CA ASP A 16 19.19 -2.08 -4.08
C ASP A 16 17.66 -2.00 -3.97
N VAL A 17 17.00 -1.14 -4.77
CA VAL A 17 15.54 -1.08 -4.85
C VAL A 17 15.00 -2.36 -5.48
N ILE A 18 15.59 -2.82 -6.59
CA ILE A 18 15.18 -4.05 -7.27
C ILE A 18 15.31 -5.24 -6.33
N LYS A 19 16.45 -5.35 -5.63
CA LYS A 19 16.71 -6.41 -4.64
C LYS A 19 15.69 -6.38 -3.51
N PHE A 20 15.36 -5.19 -3.00
CA PHE A 20 14.35 -5.00 -1.96
C PHE A 20 12.97 -5.48 -2.43
N GLU A 21 12.52 -5.02 -3.59
CA GLU A 21 11.23 -5.40 -4.18
C GLU A 21 11.13 -6.91 -4.39
N GLN A 22 12.16 -7.55 -4.93
CA GLN A 22 12.21 -9.00 -5.09
C GLN A 22 12.21 -9.75 -3.74
N GLY A 23 12.93 -9.24 -2.75
CA GLY A 23 12.97 -9.80 -1.39
C GLY A 23 11.61 -9.75 -0.72
N ILE A 24 10.92 -8.62 -0.80
CA ILE A 24 9.55 -8.44 -0.26
C ILE A 24 8.55 -9.33 -0.98
N ALA A 25 8.58 -9.37 -2.31
CA ALA A 25 7.67 -10.21 -3.10
C ALA A 25 7.81 -11.69 -2.70
N LYS A 26 9.04 -12.16 -2.56
CA LYS A 26 9.35 -13.53 -2.10
C LYS A 26 8.87 -13.78 -0.66
N TYR A 27 9.15 -12.83 0.26
CA TYR A 27 8.79 -12.97 1.68
C TYR A 27 7.28 -13.04 1.89
N LEU A 28 6.52 -12.18 1.21
CA LEU A 28 5.06 -12.12 1.32
C LEU A 28 4.34 -13.14 0.42
N ASN A 29 5.08 -13.84 -0.44
CA ASN A 29 4.54 -14.79 -1.42
C ASN A 29 3.51 -14.13 -2.35
N VAL A 30 3.91 -13.01 -2.96
CA VAL A 30 3.16 -12.24 -3.97
C VAL A 30 3.98 -12.10 -5.25
N ARG A 31 3.34 -11.78 -6.37
CA ARG A 31 4.05 -11.64 -7.66
C ARG A 31 4.90 -10.39 -7.71
N PHE A 32 4.44 -9.28 -7.16
CA PHE A 32 5.08 -7.97 -7.32
C PHE A 32 5.11 -7.17 -6.03
N ALA A 33 6.23 -6.46 -5.82
CA ALA A 33 6.37 -5.40 -4.83
C ALA A 33 6.96 -4.17 -5.51
N ILE A 34 6.56 -2.98 -5.07
CA ILE A 34 6.93 -1.69 -5.64
C ILE A 34 7.36 -0.76 -4.51
N GLY A 35 8.64 -0.39 -4.46
CA GLY A 35 9.17 0.58 -3.51
C GLY A 35 8.70 2.00 -3.84
N VAL A 36 8.19 2.70 -2.82
CA VAL A 36 7.70 4.08 -2.92
C VAL A 36 8.23 4.95 -1.80
N ASN A 37 8.00 6.26 -1.86
CA ASN A 37 8.59 7.24 -0.96
C ASN A 37 8.11 7.12 0.50
N SER A 38 6.89 6.64 0.74
CA SER A 38 6.31 6.52 2.09
C SER A 38 5.14 5.55 2.13
N GLY A 39 4.68 5.18 3.33
CA GLY A 39 3.42 4.46 3.51
C GLY A 39 2.20 5.28 3.05
N THR A 40 2.25 6.60 3.21
CA THR A 40 1.22 7.52 2.70
C THR A 40 1.12 7.46 1.18
N ASP A 41 2.26 7.48 0.50
CA ASP A 41 2.30 7.35 -0.96
C ASP A 41 1.89 5.94 -1.41
N ALA A 42 2.21 4.91 -0.63
CA ALA A 42 1.74 3.56 -0.91
C ALA A 42 0.21 3.50 -0.97
N LEU A 43 -0.47 4.09 0.01
CA LEU A 43 -1.94 4.21 0.03
C LEU A 43 -2.46 5.05 -1.14
N PHE A 44 -1.93 6.27 -1.29
CA PHE A 44 -2.35 7.20 -2.33
C PHE A 44 -2.21 6.62 -3.74
N LEU A 45 -1.05 6.08 -4.08
CA LEU A 45 -0.81 5.49 -5.40
C LEU A 45 -1.65 4.23 -5.64
N SER A 46 -1.92 3.44 -4.61
CA SER A 46 -2.82 2.28 -4.70
C SER A 46 -4.25 2.72 -5.02
N TYR A 47 -4.74 3.80 -4.38
CA TYR A 47 -6.07 4.36 -4.70
C TYR A 47 -6.13 4.88 -6.15
N LYS A 48 -5.12 5.62 -6.59
CA LYS A 48 -5.02 6.08 -7.98
C LYS A 48 -4.96 4.90 -8.97
N ALA A 49 -4.17 3.88 -8.69
CA ALA A 49 -4.06 2.68 -9.52
C ALA A 49 -5.34 1.85 -9.54
N ALA A 50 -6.12 1.85 -8.44
CA ALA A 50 -7.45 1.23 -8.37
C ALA A 50 -8.51 2.01 -9.18
N GLY A 51 -8.22 3.24 -9.60
CA GLY A 51 -9.17 4.10 -10.30
C GLY A 51 -10.14 4.82 -9.36
N ILE A 52 -9.76 4.98 -8.09
CA ILE A 52 -10.52 5.77 -7.10
C ILE A 52 -10.32 7.25 -7.40
N SER A 53 -11.41 8.02 -7.43
CA SER A 53 -11.44 9.42 -7.84
C SER A 53 -12.57 10.20 -7.19
N GLU A 54 -12.74 11.44 -7.61
CA GLU A 54 -13.85 12.30 -7.18
C GLU A 54 -15.21 11.64 -7.40
N GLY A 55 -16.06 11.71 -6.40
CA GLY A 55 -17.40 11.11 -6.38
C GLY A 55 -17.45 9.70 -5.81
N ASP A 56 -16.31 9.00 -5.69
CA ASP A 56 -16.24 7.68 -5.06
C ASP A 56 -16.23 7.79 -3.53
N GLU A 57 -16.72 6.75 -2.86
CA GLU A 57 -16.64 6.56 -1.41
C GLU A 57 -15.73 5.38 -1.09
N VAL A 58 -14.90 5.56 -0.05
CA VAL A 58 -13.98 4.52 0.43
C VAL A 58 -14.22 4.28 1.91
N ILE A 59 -14.63 3.06 2.24
CA ILE A 59 -14.90 2.65 3.63
C ILE A 59 -13.57 2.34 4.34
N THR A 60 -13.36 2.94 5.50
CA THR A 60 -12.22 2.70 6.40
C THR A 60 -12.59 2.94 7.86
N VAL A 61 -11.62 3.08 8.74
CA VAL A 61 -11.80 3.37 10.18
C VAL A 61 -11.31 4.76 10.56
N GLY A 62 -11.89 5.34 11.61
CA GLY A 62 -11.36 6.56 12.22
C GLY A 62 -10.16 6.30 13.15
N HIS A 63 -10.05 5.10 13.70
CA HIS A 63 -8.95 4.71 14.59
C HIS A 63 -7.76 4.18 13.80
N THR A 64 -7.01 5.10 13.20
CA THR A 64 -5.84 4.83 12.36
C THR A 64 -4.89 6.03 12.37
N PHE A 65 -3.73 5.87 11.76
CA PHE A 65 -2.90 7.04 11.44
C PHE A 65 -3.59 7.87 10.35
N VAL A 66 -3.51 9.19 10.47
CA VAL A 66 -4.22 10.13 9.59
C VAL A 66 -4.00 9.90 8.08
N ALA A 67 -2.84 9.33 7.71
CA ALA A 67 -2.50 9.07 6.31
C ALA A 67 -3.52 8.17 5.59
N THR A 68 -4.13 7.19 6.28
CA THR A 68 -5.16 6.32 5.69
C THR A 68 -6.32 7.13 5.13
N VAL A 69 -6.83 8.08 5.92
CA VAL A 69 -7.96 8.94 5.55
C VAL A 69 -7.52 10.06 4.61
N ALA A 70 -6.36 10.68 4.88
CA ALA A 70 -5.85 11.78 4.07
C ALA A 70 -5.56 11.34 2.61
N ALA A 71 -5.01 10.15 2.41
CA ALA A 71 -4.74 9.62 1.07
C ALA A 71 -6.05 9.40 0.26
N ILE A 72 -7.15 8.99 0.91
CA ILE A 72 -8.48 8.90 0.28
C ILE A 72 -8.93 10.29 -0.18
N HIS A 73 -8.85 11.28 0.73
CA HIS A 73 -9.24 12.66 0.42
C HIS A 73 -8.39 13.26 -0.71
N HIS A 74 -7.08 13.02 -0.71
CA HIS A 74 -6.19 13.51 -1.77
C HIS A 74 -6.45 12.89 -3.15
N CYS A 75 -7.11 11.73 -3.20
CA CYS A 75 -7.60 11.17 -4.46
C CYS A 75 -8.92 11.82 -4.95
N GLY A 76 -9.51 12.73 -4.17
CA GLY A 76 -10.82 13.33 -4.45
C GLY A 76 -12.00 12.50 -3.93
N ALA A 77 -11.75 11.32 -3.37
CA ALA A 77 -12.79 10.45 -2.85
C ALA A 77 -13.22 10.84 -1.42
N THR A 78 -14.39 10.39 -1.02
CA THR A 78 -14.93 10.62 0.32
C THR A 78 -14.61 9.44 1.23
N PRO A 79 -13.88 9.64 2.34
CA PRO A 79 -13.69 8.61 3.35
C PRO A 79 -14.99 8.39 4.13
N VAL A 80 -15.43 7.14 4.23
CA VAL A 80 -16.58 6.71 5.02
C VAL A 80 -16.06 5.92 6.21
N LEU A 81 -16.26 6.47 7.41
CA LEU A 81 -15.67 5.91 8.63
C LEU A 81 -16.63 4.95 9.29
N VAL A 82 -16.21 3.69 9.43
CA VAL A 82 -16.88 2.66 10.20
C VAL A 82 -16.18 2.54 11.56
N ASP A 83 -16.94 2.23 12.58
CA ASP A 83 -16.45 2.05 13.94
C ASP A 83 -15.56 0.80 14.07
N ILE A 84 -14.84 0.71 15.19
CA ILE A 84 -13.95 -0.40 15.53
C ILE A 84 -14.62 -1.36 16.51
N LYS A 85 -14.06 -2.57 16.62
CA LYS A 85 -14.36 -3.55 17.67
C LYS A 85 -13.39 -3.42 18.86
N ASP A 86 -13.56 -4.26 19.87
CA ASP A 86 -12.71 -4.35 21.05
C ASP A 86 -11.24 -4.68 20.70
N ASP A 87 -10.97 -5.24 19.53
CA ASP A 87 -9.64 -5.51 19.02
C ASP A 87 -9.00 -4.33 18.28
N TYR A 88 -9.68 -3.17 18.24
CA TYR A 88 -9.30 -1.93 17.58
C TYR A 88 -9.28 -1.97 16.04
N ASN A 89 -9.61 -3.08 15.42
CA ASN A 89 -9.79 -3.19 13.98
C ASN A 89 -11.22 -2.82 13.56
N ILE A 90 -11.42 -2.60 12.27
CA ILE A 90 -12.74 -2.27 11.71
C ILE A 90 -13.80 -3.31 12.14
N ASP A 91 -14.97 -2.82 12.55
CA ASP A 91 -16.12 -3.67 12.82
C ASP A 91 -16.75 -4.12 11.49
N GLU A 92 -16.34 -5.28 11.04
CA GLU A 92 -16.77 -5.82 9.76
C GLU A 92 -18.29 -6.09 9.70
N ASP A 93 -18.94 -6.27 10.84
CA ASP A 93 -20.40 -6.49 10.88
C ASP A 93 -21.19 -5.21 10.62
N LYS A 94 -20.56 -4.04 10.81
CA LYS A 94 -21.13 -2.73 10.50
C LYS A 94 -20.92 -2.29 9.05
N ILE A 95 -19.93 -2.82 8.33
CA ILE A 95 -19.54 -2.35 6.99
C ILE A 95 -20.73 -2.27 6.04
N ARG A 96 -21.59 -3.31 6.01
CA ARG A 96 -22.74 -3.34 5.09
C ARG A 96 -23.68 -2.14 5.23
N GLY A 97 -23.85 -1.62 6.44
CA GLY A 97 -24.71 -0.46 6.71
C GLY A 97 -24.19 0.87 6.13
N PHE A 98 -22.92 0.91 5.71
CA PHE A 98 -22.28 2.08 5.13
C PHE A 98 -22.06 1.99 3.61
N ILE A 99 -22.42 0.85 2.99
CA ILE A 99 -22.26 0.66 1.55
C ILE A 99 -23.36 1.44 0.80
N THR A 100 -22.94 2.28 -0.14
CA THR A 100 -23.81 3.01 -1.05
C THR A 100 -23.47 2.68 -2.51
N LYS A 101 -24.21 3.27 -3.47
CA LYS A 101 -23.89 3.14 -4.90
C LYS A 101 -22.56 3.80 -5.30
N LYS A 102 -22.00 4.67 -4.43
CA LYS A 102 -20.73 5.36 -4.63
C LYS A 102 -19.55 4.59 -4.01
N THR A 103 -19.81 3.62 -3.14
CA THR A 103 -18.77 2.86 -2.47
C THR A 103 -17.96 2.09 -3.50
N LYS A 104 -16.63 2.33 -3.52
CA LYS A 104 -15.71 1.73 -4.48
C LYS A 104 -14.77 0.72 -3.83
N ALA A 105 -14.37 0.99 -2.59
CA ALA A 105 -13.38 0.17 -1.90
C ALA A 105 -13.62 0.10 -0.39
N ILE A 106 -13.05 -0.96 0.20
CA ILE A 106 -12.89 -1.12 1.66
C ILE A 106 -11.38 -1.09 1.93
N VAL A 107 -10.98 -0.27 2.90
CA VAL A 107 -9.59 -0.14 3.35
C VAL A 107 -9.50 -0.58 4.81
N PRO A 108 -9.32 -1.88 5.08
CA PRO A 108 -9.03 -2.36 6.43
C PRO A 108 -7.63 -1.91 6.84
N VAL A 109 -7.48 -1.52 8.11
CA VAL A 109 -6.20 -1.17 8.72
C VAL A 109 -5.81 -2.27 9.70
N HIS A 110 -4.67 -2.90 9.49
CA HIS A 110 -4.12 -3.93 10.38
C HIS A 110 -3.37 -3.28 11.53
N LEU A 111 -4.12 -2.72 12.47
CA LEU A 111 -3.59 -1.86 13.52
C LEU A 111 -2.66 -2.61 14.48
N ASN A 112 -1.51 -2.00 14.79
CA ASN A 112 -0.49 -2.55 15.71
C ASN A 112 -0.04 -3.98 15.38
N GLY A 113 -0.10 -4.37 14.09
CA GLY A 113 0.27 -5.72 13.65
C GLY A 113 -0.82 -6.77 13.85
N ARG A 114 -2.02 -6.38 14.27
CA ARG A 114 -3.17 -7.27 14.38
C ARG A 114 -3.94 -7.28 13.06
N SER A 115 -4.03 -8.44 12.42
CA SER A 115 -4.79 -8.57 11.18
C SER A 115 -6.29 -8.43 11.42
N CYS A 116 -6.99 -7.70 10.53
CA CYS A 116 -8.44 -7.70 10.46
C CYS A 116 -8.98 -9.10 10.10
N ASN A 117 -10.26 -9.34 10.32
CA ASN A 117 -10.94 -10.56 9.85
C ASN A 117 -11.15 -10.49 8.34
N MET A 118 -10.14 -10.93 7.61
CA MET A 118 -10.12 -10.84 6.15
C MET A 118 -11.13 -11.77 5.46
N ASP A 119 -11.59 -12.84 6.12
CA ASP A 119 -12.65 -13.70 5.57
C ASP A 119 -13.97 -12.93 5.45
N LYS A 120 -14.38 -12.24 6.53
CA LYS A 120 -15.61 -11.45 6.52
C LYS A 120 -15.50 -10.27 5.56
N ILE A 121 -14.38 -9.54 5.58
CA ILE A 121 -14.18 -8.38 4.71
C ILE A 121 -14.16 -8.80 3.23
N SER A 122 -13.48 -9.91 2.90
CA SER A 122 -13.44 -10.43 1.53
C SER A 122 -14.81 -10.91 1.05
N ALA A 123 -15.60 -11.52 1.94
CA ALA A 123 -16.98 -11.92 1.62
C ALA A 123 -17.86 -10.70 1.29
N ILE A 124 -17.79 -9.64 2.12
CA ILE A 124 -18.54 -8.39 1.90
C ILE A 124 -18.11 -7.72 0.59
N ALA A 125 -16.79 -7.59 0.38
CA ALA A 125 -16.25 -6.98 -0.84
C ALA A 125 -16.70 -7.73 -2.10
N LYS A 126 -16.65 -9.07 -2.08
CA LYS A 126 -17.12 -9.91 -3.19
C LYS A 126 -18.62 -9.77 -3.44
N GLU A 127 -19.43 -9.76 -2.39
CA GLU A 127 -20.90 -9.60 -2.47
C GLU A 127 -21.31 -8.30 -3.16
N HIS A 128 -20.57 -7.21 -2.88
CA HIS A 128 -20.88 -5.87 -3.37
C HIS A 128 -19.98 -5.39 -4.53
N GLY A 129 -19.08 -6.23 -5.04
CA GLY A 129 -18.16 -5.86 -6.12
C GLY A 129 -17.15 -4.78 -5.73
N LEU A 130 -16.74 -4.72 -4.45
CA LEU A 130 -15.84 -3.70 -3.92
C LEU A 130 -14.38 -4.14 -3.99
N ILE A 131 -13.49 -3.17 -4.16
CA ILE A 131 -12.04 -3.37 -4.11
C ILE A 131 -11.59 -3.41 -2.64
N ILE A 132 -10.63 -4.29 -2.31
CA ILE A 132 -9.93 -4.26 -1.02
C ILE A 132 -8.54 -3.71 -1.24
N ILE A 133 -8.16 -2.69 -0.44
CA ILE A 133 -6.81 -2.16 -0.35
C ILE A 133 -6.43 -2.18 1.13
N GLU A 134 -5.41 -2.97 1.47
CA GLU A 134 -5.03 -3.17 2.87
C GLU A 134 -4.02 -2.13 3.33
N ASP A 135 -4.33 -1.38 4.39
CA ASP A 135 -3.33 -0.61 5.11
C ASP A 135 -2.61 -1.54 6.10
N ALA A 136 -1.49 -2.08 5.66
CA ALA A 136 -0.61 -2.95 6.43
C ALA A 136 0.66 -2.21 6.92
N CYS A 137 0.63 -0.87 6.98
CA CYS A 137 1.76 -0.04 7.41
C CYS A 137 2.29 -0.35 8.82
N GLN A 138 1.55 -1.08 9.62
CA GLN A 138 1.94 -1.50 10.97
C GLN A 138 2.03 -3.03 11.11
N ALA A 139 1.91 -3.79 10.00
CA ALA A 139 1.62 -5.22 10.07
C ALA A 139 2.57 -6.11 9.23
N VAL A 140 3.80 -5.65 9.02
CA VAL A 140 4.83 -6.50 8.37
C VAL A 140 5.00 -7.79 9.16
N GLY A 141 4.85 -8.93 8.48
CA GLY A 141 4.96 -10.26 9.10
C GLY A 141 3.69 -10.78 9.79
N ALA A 142 2.69 -9.93 10.05
CA ALA A 142 1.41 -10.36 10.58
C ALA A 142 0.70 -11.32 9.61
N LYS A 143 -0.07 -12.26 10.17
CA LYS A 143 -0.81 -13.26 9.37
C LYS A 143 -2.24 -13.43 9.87
N PHE A 144 -3.14 -13.66 8.93
CA PHE A 144 -4.49 -14.15 9.20
C PHE A 144 -4.63 -15.55 8.58
N LYS A 145 -4.89 -16.56 9.40
CA LYS A 145 -5.01 -17.97 8.97
C LYS A 145 -3.84 -18.44 8.08
N GLY A 146 -2.61 -18.06 8.45
CA GLY A 146 -1.39 -18.46 7.73
C GLY A 146 -1.02 -17.60 6.52
N LYS A 147 -1.92 -16.75 5.99
CA LYS A 147 -1.65 -15.83 4.89
C LYS A 147 -1.24 -14.45 5.42
N HIS A 148 -0.24 -13.81 4.81
CA HIS A 148 0.25 -12.52 5.26
C HIS A 148 -0.80 -11.41 5.12
N ALA A 149 -0.93 -10.56 6.16
CA ALA A 149 -1.68 -9.31 6.08
C ALA A 149 -1.06 -8.41 5.00
N GLY A 150 -1.90 -7.72 4.24
CA GLY A 150 -1.49 -6.94 3.06
C GLY A 150 -1.44 -7.76 1.76
N THR A 151 -1.90 -9.03 1.76
CA THR A 151 -1.91 -9.86 0.54
C THR A 151 -3.29 -10.40 0.17
N PHE A 152 -4.34 -9.98 0.87
CA PHE A 152 -5.72 -10.45 0.63
C PHE A 152 -6.44 -9.61 -0.43
N GLY A 153 -6.13 -8.31 -0.49
CA GLY A 153 -6.76 -7.36 -1.39
C GLY A 153 -6.05 -7.22 -2.74
N MET A 154 -6.53 -6.26 -3.54
CA MET A 154 -5.88 -5.87 -4.79
C MET A 154 -4.50 -5.28 -4.53
N PHE A 155 -4.36 -4.51 -3.44
CA PHE A 155 -3.10 -3.92 -2.98
C PHE A 155 -2.92 -4.09 -1.48
N GLY A 156 -1.67 -4.33 -1.06
CA GLY A 156 -1.23 -4.14 0.31
C GLY A 156 -0.23 -2.99 0.40
N CYS A 157 -0.46 -2.07 1.32
CA CYS A 157 0.32 -0.86 1.50
C CYS A 157 1.13 -0.93 2.79
N PHE A 158 2.43 -0.65 2.71
CA PHE A 158 3.36 -0.79 3.82
C PHE A 158 4.24 0.45 4.00
N SER A 159 4.68 0.69 5.22
CA SER A 159 5.58 1.79 5.57
C SER A 159 6.93 1.27 6.05
N LEU A 160 8.00 1.95 5.64
CA LEU A 160 9.36 1.75 6.13
C LEU A 160 9.83 2.87 7.08
N HIS A 161 8.91 3.72 7.56
CA HIS A 161 9.22 4.78 8.52
C HIS A 161 10.02 4.21 9.71
N PRO A 162 10.97 4.96 10.31
CA PRO A 162 11.87 4.46 11.37
C PRO A 162 11.19 3.78 12.56
N MET A 163 9.95 4.12 12.86
CA MET A 163 9.17 3.50 13.96
C MET A 163 8.48 2.17 13.56
N LYS A 164 8.63 1.70 12.33
CA LYS A 164 7.99 0.46 11.88
C LYS A 164 8.87 -0.76 12.11
N SER A 165 8.26 -1.96 12.16
CA SER A 165 8.96 -3.23 12.41
C SER A 165 10.04 -3.53 11.36
N LEU A 166 9.73 -3.32 10.08
CA LEU A 166 10.71 -3.20 9.00
C LEU A 166 10.84 -1.72 8.67
N ASN A 167 12.05 -1.17 8.77
CA ASN A 167 12.26 0.27 8.64
C ASN A 167 13.55 0.61 7.91
N CYS A 168 13.65 1.86 7.47
CA CYS A 168 14.84 2.46 6.89
C CYS A 168 15.28 3.69 7.69
N ALA A 169 16.27 4.45 7.22
CA ALA A 169 16.81 5.63 7.92
C ALA A 169 16.17 6.93 7.39
N GLY A 170 14.86 6.99 7.39
CA GLY A 170 14.06 8.09 6.88
C GLY A 170 12.72 7.57 6.38
N ASP A 171 12.12 8.26 5.42
CA ASP A 171 10.86 7.80 4.84
C ASP A 171 11.09 6.70 3.78
N GLY A 172 10.09 5.85 3.65
CA GLY A 172 10.01 4.78 2.69
C GLY A 172 8.69 4.01 2.84
N GLY A 173 8.34 3.29 1.81
CA GLY A 173 7.18 2.41 1.80
C GLY A 173 7.23 1.47 0.62
N TYR A 174 6.26 0.58 0.55
CA TYR A 174 6.09 -0.29 -0.59
C TYR A 174 4.64 -0.75 -0.75
N ILE A 175 4.31 -1.11 -1.98
CA ILE A 175 3.01 -1.66 -2.36
C ILE A 175 3.24 -3.08 -2.84
N VAL A 176 2.31 -3.99 -2.54
CA VAL A 176 2.32 -5.34 -3.10
C VAL A 176 1.03 -5.64 -3.86
N THR A 177 1.14 -6.44 -4.91
CA THR A 177 0.00 -6.88 -5.73
C THR A 177 0.34 -8.14 -6.51
N ASP A 178 -0.68 -8.92 -6.87
CA ASP A 178 -0.57 -10.03 -7.81
C ASP A 178 -1.02 -9.67 -9.24
N ASP A 179 -1.57 -8.45 -9.42
CA ASP A 179 -2.08 -7.95 -10.70
C ASP A 179 -0.97 -7.24 -11.49
N GLU A 180 -0.58 -7.81 -12.62
CA GLU A 180 0.50 -7.28 -13.46
C GLU A 180 0.14 -5.95 -14.13
N GLN A 181 -1.11 -5.73 -14.51
CA GLN A 181 -1.53 -4.46 -15.10
C GLN A 181 -1.45 -3.34 -14.07
N LYS A 182 -1.87 -3.62 -12.83
CA LYS A 182 -1.78 -2.67 -11.72
C LYS A 182 -0.33 -2.42 -11.31
N TYR A 183 0.51 -3.45 -11.32
CA TYR A 183 1.95 -3.30 -11.12
C TYR A 183 2.56 -2.33 -12.14
N ASN A 184 2.33 -2.54 -13.42
CA ASN A 184 2.87 -1.69 -14.49
C ASN A 184 2.39 -0.24 -14.35
N ARG A 185 1.13 -0.04 -13.99
CA ARG A 185 0.58 1.29 -13.73
C ARG A 185 1.26 1.96 -12.53
N LEU A 186 1.49 1.22 -11.43
CA LEU A 186 2.17 1.74 -10.24
C LEU A 186 3.63 2.11 -10.53
N ILE A 187 4.35 1.32 -11.34
CA ILE A 187 5.71 1.65 -11.80
C ILE A 187 5.75 2.98 -12.53
N ALA A 188 4.77 3.23 -13.42
CA ALA A 188 4.65 4.52 -14.10
C ALA A 188 4.28 5.64 -13.13
N LEU A 189 3.23 5.46 -12.32
CA LEU A 189 2.75 6.47 -11.36
C LEU A 189 3.83 6.93 -10.40
N ARG A 190 4.65 6.04 -9.85
CA ARG A 190 5.72 6.42 -8.89
C ARG A 190 6.84 7.24 -9.53
N ASN A 191 6.97 7.21 -10.86
CA ASN A 191 8.06 7.86 -11.60
C ASN A 191 7.53 8.74 -12.74
N HIS A 192 6.75 9.75 -12.42
CA HIS A 192 6.26 10.79 -13.33
C HIS A 192 5.36 10.29 -14.48
N GLY A 193 4.83 9.07 -14.40
CA GLY A 193 4.04 8.46 -15.48
C GLY A 193 4.88 7.87 -16.63
N GLN A 194 6.20 7.77 -16.43
CA GLN A 194 7.14 7.29 -17.44
C GLN A 194 7.09 5.77 -17.59
N SER A 195 7.14 5.29 -18.83
CA SER A 195 7.40 3.89 -19.15
C SER A 195 8.88 3.51 -18.91
N GLY A 196 9.18 2.23 -19.08
CA GLY A 196 10.50 1.68 -18.78
C GLY A 196 11.66 2.35 -19.52
N ASP A 197 11.46 2.84 -20.74
CA ASP A 197 12.45 3.55 -21.56
C ASP A 197 12.47 5.07 -21.33
N LYS A 198 11.58 5.61 -20.49
CA LYS A 198 11.43 7.02 -20.13
C LYS A 198 11.04 7.96 -21.28
N THR A 199 10.63 7.44 -22.42
CA THR A 199 10.23 8.27 -23.56
C THR A 199 8.72 8.50 -23.63
N ASP A 200 7.94 7.50 -23.23
CA ASP A 200 6.48 7.56 -23.28
C ASP A 200 5.89 7.88 -21.90
N ILE A 201 4.97 8.82 -21.88
CA ILE A 201 4.20 9.20 -20.68
C ILE A 201 2.74 8.85 -20.94
N PHE A 202 2.21 7.88 -20.19
CA PHE A 202 0.83 7.41 -20.36
C PHE A 202 -0.18 8.21 -19.54
N GLU A 203 0.24 8.70 -18.39
CA GLU A 203 -0.55 9.53 -17.48
C GLU A 203 0.36 10.42 -16.64
N PHE A 204 -0.17 11.50 -16.05
CA PHE A 204 0.60 12.30 -15.10
C PHE A 204 0.83 11.50 -13.82
N GLY A 205 2.10 11.17 -13.55
CA GLY A 205 2.53 10.48 -12.36
C GLY A 205 3.14 11.41 -11.32
N TYR A 206 3.82 10.81 -10.35
CA TYR A 206 4.34 11.46 -9.16
C TYR A 206 5.84 11.18 -9.01
N SER A 207 6.53 11.97 -8.21
CA SER A 207 7.87 11.66 -7.74
C SER A 207 7.78 10.91 -6.40
N SER A 208 7.44 9.62 -6.46
CA SER A 208 7.23 8.77 -5.29
C SER A 208 8.09 7.50 -5.37
N ARG A 209 9.40 7.68 -5.34
CA ARG A 209 10.38 6.59 -5.48
C ARG A 209 10.96 6.25 -4.13
N LEU A 210 11.18 4.97 -3.86
CA LEU A 210 12.06 4.56 -2.78
C LEU A 210 13.51 4.86 -3.19
N ASP A 211 14.21 5.64 -2.38
CA ASP A 211 15.64 5.91 -2.63
C ASP A 211 16.46 4.64 -2.46
N ASN A 212 17.46 4.48 -3.34
CA ASN A 212 18.33 3.31 -3.30
C ASN A 212 19.07 3.16 -1.97
N LEU A 213 19.40 4.30 -1.32
CA LEU A 213 20.01 4.32 0.00
C LEU A 213 19.10 3.70 1.06
N GLN A 214 17.81 4.05 1.04
CA GLN A 214 16.83 3.51 1.99
C GLN A 214 16.58 2.01 1.73
N ALA A 215 16.52 1.62 0.47
CA ALA A 215 16.39 0.20 0.08
C ALA A 215 17.60 -0.62 0.55
N ALA A 216 18.83 -0.10 0.39
CA ALA A 216 20.05 -0.75 0.85
C ALA A 216 20.06 -0.97 2.37
N ILE A 217 19.49 -0.05 3.15
CA ILE A 217 19.33 -0.19 4.60
C ILE A 217 18.28 -1.26 4.92
N ALA A 218 17.11 -1.19 4.26
CA ALA A 218 16.02 -2.15 4.48
C ALA A 218 16.41 -3.60 4.10
N ASN A 219 17.28 -3.78 3.11
CA ASN A 219 17.80 -5.09 2.68
C ASN A 219 18.68 -5.81 3.72
N ILE A 220 19.15 -5.10 4.76
CA ILE A 220 19.97 -5.69 5.82
C ILE A 220 19.11 -6.28 6.95
N LYS A 221 17.87 -5.84 7.05
CA LYS A 221 16.93 -6.20 8.12
C LYS A 221 16.03 -7.36 7.73
#